data_a2c99bb33a3ba52ae7ef48175736f496
#
_entry.id   a2c99bb33a3ba52ae7ef48175736f496
#
_cell.length_a   1.000
_cell.length_b   1.000
_cell.length_c   1.000
_cell.angle_alpha   90.00
_cell.angle_beta   90.00
_cell.angle_gamma   90.00
#
_symmetry.space_group_name_H-M   'P 1'
#
loop_
_entity.id
_entity.type
_entity.pdbx_description
1 polymer ?
#
loop_
_entity_poly.entity_id
_entity_poly.type
_entity_poly.pdbx_seq_one_letter_code
_entity_poly.pdbx_strand_id
1 'polypeptide(L)'
;MKTKIFLACLLISFSSVFGQKVYLGSIEGDIDLGLAPYVKRVITEAENNFADAVIFKINTFGGRVDAATQIKDAILNSKVKTIAYIDKRAISAGALISLSCEKIIMVPGASIGATTVVDQSGLKQSEKAQSYMRSEMRATAEKNNRRTDIAEGMVDERVVVEGLVDSTQLITLTSQEAIKYGIADTILTSLNEVLAAYNLENAEIIDVDVDWAEKVVRFISNPIISGLLIMIGLVGMFTEVKTPGWGLPGTMAVIALALFFGANYILELASAIEIILFVAGVILLLVEIFIIPGFGVFGILGILFMISGLFLGLISDFPLIDWSDISFAIIQLASTFVATGILIFIMSRLLPKSNIWNNLILVKNLDAQSGYTMSRPSFIHLLNSSGKSYTDLRPAGTVVIGDERYDVVTAGEFIPRGTPVKIIRVEGSKVVVEEIKE
;
A
#
# COMPACT_ATOMS: atom_id res chain seq x y z
N MET A 1 -5.20 -18.28 -69.83
CA MET A 1 -6.29 -18.50 -68.87
C MET A 1 -5.93 -19.46 -67.72
N LYS A 2 -5.22 -20.56 -67.99
CA LYS A 2 -4.84 -21.57 -66.96
C LYS A 2 -3.89 -21.04 -65.86
N THR A 3 -3.01 -20.08 -66.15
CA THR A 3 -2.04 -19.50 -65.19
C THR A 3 -2.69 -18.52 -64.20
N LYS A 4 -3.77 -17.83 -64.59
CA LYS A 4 -4.52 -16.91 -63.68
C LYS A 4 -5.39 -17.66 -62.66
N ILE A 5 -5.86 -18.85 -63.00
CA ILE A 5 -6.66 -19.70 -62.09
C ILE A 5 -5.76 -20.33 -61.05
N PHE A 6 -4.52 -20.69 -61.40
CA PHE A 6 -3.54 -21.25 -60.42
C PHE A 6 -3.08 -20.20 -59.40
N LEU A 7 -2.95 -18.93 -59.81
CA LEU A 7 -2.58 -17.84 -58.89
C LEU A 7 -3.74 -17.45 -57.94
N ALA A 8 -5.01 -17.55 -58.43
CA ALA A 8 -6.19 -17.34 -57.60
C ALA A 8 -6.41 -18.45 -56.56
N CYS A 9 -6.11 -19.71 -56.92
CA CYS A 9 -6.15 -20.81 -55.97
C CYS A 9 -5.01 -20.75 -54.92
N LEU A 10 -3.84 -20.18 -55.26
CA LEU A 10 -2.73 -19.99 -54.30
C LEU A 10 -3.02 -18.86 -53.30
N LEU A 11 -3.81 -17.86 -53.68
CA LEU A 11 -4.22 -16.76 -52.80
C LEU A 11 -5.33 -17.15 -51.78
N ILE A 12 -6.11 -18.19 -52.11
CA ILE A 12 -7.17 -18.71 -51.22
C ILE A 12 -6.57 -19.68 -50.17
N SER A 13 -5.35 -20.20 -50.36
CA SER A 13 -4.72 -21.16 -49.46
C SER A 13 -3.93 -20.51 -48.32
N PHE A 14 -3.87 -19.18 -48.24
CA PHE A 14 -3.32 -18.44 -47.09
C PHE A 14 -4.42 -17.92 -46.14
N SER A 15 -5.49 -18.70 -45.95
CA SER A 15 -6.26 -18.59 -44.73
C SER A 15 -5.33 -19.09 -43.62
N SER A 16 -4.71 -18.19 -42.95
CA SER A 16 -3.98 -18.49 -41.73
C SER A 16 -4.93 -19.31 -40.85
N VAL A 17 -4.64 -20.58 -40.66
CA VAL A 17 -5.28 -21.41 -39.63
C VAL A 17 -4.73 -20.88 -38.32
N PHE A 18 -5.19 -19.70 -37.90
CA PHE A 18 -5.08 -19.31 -36.50
C PHE A 18 -6.00 -20.29 -35.76
N GLY A 19 -5.41 -21.17 -34.99
CA GLY A 19 -6.18 -22.03 -34.09
C GLY A 19 -7.06 -21.13 -33.22
N GLN A 20 -8.31 -21.56 -32.98
CA GLN A 20 -9.20 -20.88 -32.08
C GLN A 20 -8.55 -20.76 -30.70
N LYS A 21 -8.76 -19.64 -30.01
CA LYS A 21 -8.20 -19.39 -28.67
C LYS A 21 -9.31 -18.95 -27.72
N VAL A 22 -9.29 -19.51 -26.52
CA VAL A 22 -10.19 -19.16 -25.44
C VAL A 22 -9.37 -18.80 -24.22
N TYR A 23 -9.58 -17.60 -23.70
CA TYR A 23 -9.00 -17.15 -22.46
C TYR A 23 -9.93 -17.50 -21.30
N LEU A 24 -9.39 -18.14 -20.28
CA LEU A 24 -10.14 -18.51 -19.07
C LEU A 24 -9.66 -17.65 -17.90
N GLY A 25 -10.55 -16.88 -17.29
CA GLY A 25 -10.30 -16.11 -16.08
C GLY A 25 -11.19 -16.57 -14.93
N SER A 26 -10.71 -16.46 -13.69
CA SER A 26 -11.48 -16.83 -12.49
C SER A 26 -11.92 -15.60 -11.71
N ILE A 27 -13.23 -15.48 -11.43
CA ILE A 27 -13.84 -14.48 -10.56
C ILE A 27 -14.40 -15.20 -9.34
N GLU A 28 -13.54 -15.45 -8.36
CA GLU A 28 -13.86 -16.26 -7.18
C GLU A 28 -13.56 -15.51 -5.87
N GLY A 29 -14.37 -15.80 -4.82
CA GLY A 29 -14.26 -15.15 -3.52
C GLY A 29 -14.83 -13.72 -3.53
N ASP A 30 -14.20 -12.81 -2.75
CA ASP A 30 -14.67 -11.44 -2.63
C ASP A 30 -14.29 -10.59 -3.85
N ILE A 31 -15.24 -9.79 -4.32
CA ILE A 31 -15.03 -8.80 -5.38
C ILE A 31 -14.41 -7.55 -4.76
N ASP A 32 -13.10 -7.46 -4.86
CA ASP A 32 -12.30 -6.32 -4.39
C ASP A 32 -11.69 -5.53 -5.55
N LEU A 33 -11.15 -4.35 -5.26
CA LEU A 33 -10.55 -3.49 -6.29
C LEU A 33 -9.35 -4.13 -7.00
N GLY A 34 -8.63 -5.02 -6.34
CA GLY A 34 -7.50 -5.73 -6.97
C GLY A 34 -7.92 -6.76 -8.02
N LEU A 35 -9.20 -7.15 -8.04
CA LEU A 35 -9.75 -8.03 -9.08
C LEU A 35 -10.01 -7.29 -10.40
N ALA A 36 -10.31 -6.00 -10.37
CA ALA A 36 -10.61 -5.21 -11.57
C ALA A 36 -9.41 -5.13 -12.56
N PRO A 37 -8.17 -4.82 -12.13
CA PRO A 37 -6.99 -4.88 -13.00
C PRO A 37 -6.76 -6.26 -13.62
N TYR A 38 -6.96 -7.33 -12.85
CA TYR A 38 -6.85 -8.70 -13.35
C TYR A 38 -7.85 -8.98 -14.49
N VAL A 39 -9.14 -8.69 -14.27
CA VAL A 39 -10.16 -8.89 -15.32
C VAL A 39 -9.84 -8.05 -16.56
N LYS A 40 -9.42 -6.80 -16.40
CA LYS A 40 -9.00 -5.93 -17.49
C LYS A 40 -7.80 -6.51 -18.25
N ARG A 41 -6.82 -7.10 -17.54
CA ARG A 41 -5.68 -7.79 -18.15
C ARG A 41 -6.11 -9.01 -18.96
N VAL A 42 -6.96 -9.88 -18.39
CA VAL A 42 -7.51 -11.06 -19.11
C VAL A 42 -8.15 -10.64 -20.45
N ILE A 43 -9.00 -9.61 -20.43
CA ILE A 43 -9.65 -9.08 -21.63
C ILE A 43 -8.61 -8.51 -22.60
N THR A 44 -7.68 -7.69 -22.12
CA THR A 44 -6.66 -7.05 -22.96
C THR A 44 -5.73 -8.07 -23.62
N GLU A 45 -5.33 -9.11 -22.89
CA GLU A 45 -4.52 -10.20 -23.46
C GLU A 45 -5.31 -11.00 -24.50
N ALA A 46 -6.58 -11.28 -24.24
CA ALA A 46 -7.45 -11.95 -25.21
C ALA A 46 -7.61 -11.12 -26.49
N GLU A 47 -7.85 -9.81 -26.38
CA GLU A 47 -7.96 -8.89 -27.52
C GLU A 47 -6.67 -8.84 -28.34
N ASN A 48 -5.52 -8.67 -27.67
CA ASN A 48 -4.21 -8.58 -28.31
C ASN A 48 -3.80 -9.88 -29.02
N ASN A 49 -4.30 -11.02 -28.58
CA ASN A 49 -4.03 -12.33 -29.17
C ASN A 49 -5.16 -12.84 -30.07
N PHE A 50 -6.13 -11.97 -30.41
CA PHE A 50 -7.26 -12.29 -31.29
C PHE A 50 -8.01 -13.55 -30.86
N ALA A 51 -8.33 -13.62 -29.56
CA ALA A 51 -9.07 -14.73 -29.00
C ALA A 51 -10.52 -14.75 -29.51
N ASP A 52 -11.12 -15.93 -29.61
CA ASP A 52 -12.53 -16.13 -30.05
C ASP A 52 -13.50 -15.86 -28.91
N ALA A 53 -13.06 -16.13 -27.65
CA ALA A 53 -13.87 -15.86 -26.47
C ALA A 53 -13.01 -15.68 -25.21
N VAL A 54 -13.59 -14.97 -24.24
CA VAL A 54 -13.14 -14.97 -22.84
C VAL A 54 -14.23 -15.63 -22.00
N ILE A 55 -13.87 -16.62 -21.20
CA ILE A 55 -14.77 -17.28 -20.27
C ILE A 55 -14.38 -16.89 -18.85
N PHE A 56 -15.29 -16.28 -18.10
CA PHE A 56 -15.11 -16.01 -16.69
C PHE A 56 -15.81 -17.07 -15.84
N LYS A 57 -15.05 -17.88 -15.12
CA LYS A 57 -15.59 -18.80 -14.13
C LYS A 57 -15.96 -18.02 -12.88
N ILE A 58 -17.26 -18.00 -12.53
CA ILE A 58 -17.79 -17.16 -11.46
C ILE A 58 -18.27 -18.02 -10.28
N ASN A 59 -17.75 -17.70 -9.08
CA ASN A 59 -18.19 -18.24 -7.81
C ASN A 59 -17.93 -17.23 -6.69
N THR A 60 -18.89 -16.34 -6.44
CA THR A 60 -18.75 -15.25 -5.49
C THR A 60 -20.03 -14.96 -4.72
N PHE A 61 -19.89 -14.50 -3.48
CA PHE A 61 -20.98 -13.90 -2.70
C PHE A 61 -21.12 -12.38 -2.94
N GLY A 62 -20.22 -11.77 -3.73
CA GLY A 62 -20.22 -10.36 -4.02
C GLY A 62 -19.00 -9.64 -3.45
N GLY A 63 -19.14 -8.35 -3.21
CA GLY A 63 -18.09 -7.48 -2.70
C GLY A 63 -18.35 -6.01 -2.97
N ARG A 64 -17.32 -5.24 -3.25
CA ARG A 64 -17.37 -3.79 -3.41
C ARG A 64 -18.10 -3.38 -4.70
N VAL A 65 -18.94 -2.36 -4.60
CA VAL A 65 -19.71 -1.82 -5.73
C VAL A 65 -18.78 -1.16 -6.76
N ASP A 66 -17.80 -0.41 -6.32
CA ASP A 66 -16.82 0.26 -7.17
C ASP A 66 -15.98 -0.75 -8.00
N ALA A 67 -15.50 -1.82 -7.37
CA ALA A 67 -14.82 -2.90 -8.06
C ALA A 67 -15.72 -3.59 -9.08
N ALA A 68 -16.96 -3.90 -8.71
CA ALA A 68 -17.93 -4.52 -9.59
C ALA A 68 -18.25 -3.64 -10.82
N THR A 69 -18.33 -2.31 -10.62
CA THR A 69 -18.57 -1.36 -11.70
C THR A 69 -17.38 -1.29 -12.65
N GLN A 70 -16.14 -1.23 -12.14
CA GLN A 70 -14.95 -1.28 -12.99
C GLN A 70 -14.86 -2.58 -13.80
N ILE A 71 -15.16 -3.73 -13.20
CA ILE A 71 -15.17 -5.03 -13.87
C ILE A 71 -16.26 -5.07 -14.95
N LYS A 72 -17.50 -4.63 -14.60
CA LYS A 72 -18.62 -4.52 -15.55
C LYS A 72 -18.23 -3.66 -16.75
N ASP A 73 -17.64 -2.49 -16.53
CA ASP A 73 -17.24 -1.59 -17.60
C ASP A 73 -16.15 -2.21 -18.49
N ALA A 74 -15.18 -2.91 -17.92
CA ALA A 74 -14.17 -3.63 -18.69
C ALA A 74 -14.80 -4.72 -19.57
N ILE A 75 -15.72 -5.51 -19.04
CA ILE A 75 -16.41 -6.58 -19.77
C ILE A 75 -17.31 -6.00 -20.89
N LEU A 76 -18.12 -4.97 -20.59
CA LEU A 76 -19.01 -4.35 -21.58
C LEU A 76 -18.27 -3.66 -22.74
N ASN A 77 -17.02 -3.24 -22.51
CA ASN A 77 -16.16 -2.62 -23.51
C ASN A 77 -15.27 -3.63 -24.26
N SER A 78 -15.32 -4.92 -23.90
CA SER A 78 -14.58 -5.98 -24.57
C SER A 78 -14.98 -6.12 -26.05
N LYS A 79 -13.97 -6.28 -26.91
CA LYS A 79 -14.15 -6.60 -28.33
C LYS A 79 -14.22 -8.10 -28.59
N VAL A 80 -13.87 -8.91 -27.59
CA VAL A 80 -13.93 -10.36 -27.63
C VAL A 80 -15.21 -10.81 -26.95
N LYS A 81 -15.85 -11.85 -27.46
CA LYS A 81 -17.04 -12.44 -26.85
C LYS A 81 -16.78 -12.84 -25.42
N THR A 82 -17.62 -12.40 -24.50
CA THR A 82 -17.50 -12.69 -23.07
C THR A 82 -18.59 -13.66 -22.62
N ILE A 83 -18.19 -14.66 -21.83
CA ILE A 83 -19.05 -15.72 -21.32
C ILE A 83 -18.89 -15.82 -19.80
N ALA A 84 -19.97 -15.61 -19.07
CA ALA A 84 -20.03 -15.91 -17.64
C ALA A 84 -20.37 -17.40 -17.47
N TYR A 85 -19.47 -18.17 -16.86
CA TYR A 85 -19.71 -19.56 -16.45
C TYR A 85 -19.88 -19.59 -14.93
N ILE A 86 -21.14 -19.63 -14.47
CA ILE A 86 -21.49 -19.61 -13.04
C ILE A 86 -21.43 -21.04 -12.52
N ASP A 87 -20.31 -21.34 -11.81
CA ASP A 87 -20.04 -22.68 -11.26
C ASP A 87 -20.95 -22.99 -10.06
N LYS A 88 -21.06 -22.05 -9.11
CA LYS A 88 -21.90 -22.23 -7.92
C LYS A 88 -22.84 -21.05 -7.70
N ARG A 89 -22.31 -19.85 -7.72
CA ARG A 89 -23.09 -18.65 -7.40
C ARG A 89 -22.50 -17.38 -7.97
N ALA A 90 -23.39 -16.48 -8.34
CA ALA A 90 -23.08 -15.11 -8.75
C ALA A 90 -24.00 -14.17 -7.95
N ILE A 91 -23.65 -13.93 -6.67
CA ILE A 91 -24.47 -13.12 -5.75
C ILE A 91 -23.95 -11.69 -5.71
N SER A 92 -24.87 -10.72 -5.54
CA SER A 92 -24.54 -9.30 -5.39
C SER A 92 -23.69 -8.77 -6.57
N ALA A 93 -22.48 -8.26 -6.35
CA ALA A 93 -21.54 -7.85 -7.39
C ALA A 93 -21.34 -8.91 -8.49
N GLY A 94 -21.39 -10.19 -8.13
CA GLY A 94 -21.31 -11.30 -9.08
C GLY A 94 -22.45 -11.32 -10.10
N ALA A 95 -23.66 -10.93 -9.71
CA ALA A 95 -24.80 -10.83 -10.63
C ALA A 95 -24.60 -9.71 -11.65
N LEU A 96 -24.17 -8.52 -11.21
CA LEU A 96 -23.85 -7.40 -12.11
C LEU A 96 -22.75 -7.78 -13.11
N ILE A 97 -21.67 -8.40 -12.65
CA ILE A 97 -20.57 -8.89 -13.47
C ILE A 97 -21.06 -9.94 -14.48
N SER A 98 -21.91 -10.88 -14.03
CA SER A 98 -22.47 -11.90 -14.92
C SER A 98 -23.35 -11.28 -16.01
N LEU A 99 -24.21 -10.32 -15.64
CA LEU A 99 -25.08 -9.60 -16.58
C LEU A 99 -24.28 -8.80 -17.62
N SER A 100 -23.04 -8.39 -17.29
CA SER A 100 -22.18 -7.65 -18.23
C SER A 100 -21.60 -8.53 -19.36
N CYS A 101 -21.55 -9.85 -19.15
CA CYS A 101 -21.12 -10.79 -20.19
C CYS A 101 -22.21 -10.99 -21.27
N GLU A 102 -21.77 -11.17 -22.52
CA GLU A 102 -22.70 -11.45 -23.64
C GLU A 102 -23.51 -12.73 -23.40
N LYS A 103 -22.88 -13.74 -22.81
CA LYS A 103 -23.49 -15.03 -22.50
C LYS A 103 -23.37 -15.39 -21.03
N ILE A 104 -24.43 -15.96 -20.48
CA ILE A 104 -24.48 -16.48 -19.11
C ILE A 104 -24.83 -17.95 -19.14
N ILE A 105 -23.92 -18.77 -18.65
CA ILE A 105 -24.06 -20.22 -18.53
C ILE A 105 -24.03 -20.57 -17.04
N MET A 106 -24.96 -21.39 -16.61
CA MET A 106 -25.05 -21.81 -15.23
C MET A 106 -24.87 -23.31 -15.10
N VAL A 107 -24.19 -23.75 -14.05
CA VAL A 107 -24.16 -25.14 -13.65
C VAL A 107 -25.49 -25.49 -12.95
N PRO A 108 -26.01 -26.75 -13.06
CA PRO A 108 -27.16 -27.18 -12.26
C PRO A 108 -26.95 -26.90 -10.77
N GLY A 109 -27.92 -26.22 -10.14
CA GLY A 109 -27.83 -25.83 -8.72
C GLY A 109 -27.08 -24.51 -8.45
N ALA A 110 -26.61 -23.85 -9.47
CA ALA A 110 -26.08 -22.50 -9.33
C ALA A 110 -27.19 -21.46 -9.11
N SER A 111 -26.81 -20.31 -8.55
CA SER A 111 -27.73 -19.20 -8.26
C SER A 111 -27.14 -17.85 -8.69
N ILE A 112 -28.04 -16.90 -9.03
CA ILE A 112 -27.69 -15.53 -9.44
C ILE A 112 -28.71 -14.54 -8.87
N GLY A 113 -28.25 -13.40 -8.28
CA GLY A 113 -29.13 -12.33 -7.80
C GLY A 113 -28.69 -11.70 -6.49
N ALA A 114 -29.68 -11.21 -5.71
CA ALA A 114 -29.50 -10.57 -4.39
C ALA A 114 -28.43 -9.46 -4.39
N THR A 115 -28.73 -8.34 -5.07
CA THR A 115 -27.73 -7.28 -5.37
C THR A 115 -27.99 -6.00 -4.57
N THR A 116 -28.74 -6.05 -3.48
CA THR A 116 -28.93 -4.90 -2.58
C THR A 116 -27.59 -4.41 -2.05
N VAL A 117 -27.38 -3.09 -2.14
CA VAL A 117 -26.15 -2.49 -1.60
C VAL A 117 -26.23 -2.41 -0.08
N VAL A 118 -25.26 -3.03 0.59
CA VAL A 118 -25.13 -3.03 2.04
C VAL A 118 -23.77 -2.48 2.46
N ASP A 119 -23.69 -1.93 3.67
CA ASP A 119 -22.42 -1.57 4.28
C ASP A 119 -21.68 -2.81 4.83
N GLN A 120 -20.51 -2.59 5.41
CA GLN A 120 -19.68 -3.69 5.98
C GLN A 120 -20.35 -4.40 7.19
N SER A 121 -21.35 -3.78 7.81
CA SER A 121 -22.16 -4.40 8.88
C SER A 121 -23.37 -5.17 8.36
N GLY A 122 -23.62 -5.16 7.04
CA GLY A 122 -24.75 -5.80 6.39
C GLY A 122 -26.02 -4.95 6.40
N LEU A 123 -25.96 -3.68 6.82
CA LEU A 123 -27.09 -2.75 6.78
C LEU A 123 -27.26 -2.16 5.39
N LYS A 124 -28.53 -2.04 4.96
CA LYS A 124 -28.90 -1.45 3.67
C LYS A 124 -28.40 0.00 3.58
N GLN A 125 -27.64 0.32 2.55
CA GLN A 125 -27.14 1.66 2.30
C GLN A 125 -28.24 2.63 1.84
N SER A 126 -27.88 3.91 1.71
CA SER A 126 -28.79 5.00 1.34
C SER A 126 -29.55 4.74 0.05
N GLU A 127 -30.71 5.37 -0.10
CA GLU A 127 -31.52 5.28 -1.33
C GLU A 127 -30.75 5.76 -2.57
N LYS A 128 -29.79 6.67 -2.42
CA LYS A 128 -28.89 7.08 -3.51
C LYS A 128 -28.08 5.88 -4.02
N ALA A 129 -27.49 5.10 -3.13
CA ALA A 129 -26.71 3.91 -3.49
C ALA A 129 -27.60 2.82 -4.10
N GLN A 130 -28.79 2.60 -3.55
CA GLN A 130 -29.76 1.64 -4.10
C GLN A 130 -30.23 2.05 -5.50
N SER A 131 -30.56 3.33 -5.70
CA SER A 131 -31.00 3.88 -6.98
C SER A 131 -29.93 3.74 -8.06
N TYR A 132 -28.67 4.00 -7.71
CA TYR A 132 -27.55 3.78 -8.60
C TYR A 132 -27.44 2.32 -9.01
N MET A 133 -27.42 1.40 -8.04
CA MET A 133 -27.31 -0.03 -8.35
C MET A 133 -28.48 -0.54 -9.19
N ARG A 134 -29.71 -0.10 -8.92
CA ARG A 134 -30.86 -0.43 -9.78
C ARG A 134 -30.64 0.04 -11.21
N SER A 135 -30.10 1.26 -11.39
CA SER A 135 -29.78 1.79 -12.72
C SER A 135 -28.70 0.99 -13.42
N GLU A 136 -27.61 0.64 -12.72
CA GLU A 136 -26.52 -0.18 -13.23
C GLU A 136 -27.00 -1.55 -13.68
N MET A 137 -27.82 -2.23 -12.86
CA MET A 137 -28.37 -3.54 -13.17
C MET A 137 -29.28 -3.50 -14.39
N ARG A 138 -30.18 -2.50 -14.47
CA ARG A 138 -31.10 -2.33 -15.64
C ARG A 138 -30.30 -2.03 -16.91
N ALA A 139 -29.39 -1.04 -16.87
CA ALA A 139 -28.62 -0.64 -18.04
C ALA A 139 -27.75 -1.79 -18.58
N THR A 140 -27.15 -2.57 -17.65
CA THR A 140 -26.35 -3.75 -18.02
C THR A 140 -27.21 -4.86 -18.62
N ALA A 141 -28.38 -5.13 -18.03
CA ALA A 141 -29.32 -6.11 -18.56
C ALA A 141 -29.84 -5.70 -19.94
N GLU A 142 -30.22 -4.41 -20.11
CA GLU A 142 -30.68 -3.85 -21.39
C GLU A 142 -29.62 -3.97 -22.49
N LYS A 143 -28.36 -3.64 -22.19
CA LYS A 143 -27.22 -3.75 -23.11
C LYS A 143 -27.08 -5.15 -23.70
N ASN A 144 -27.32 -6.18 -22.90
CA ASN A 144 -27.21 -7.59 -23.28
C ASN A 144 -28.56 -8.26 -23.58
N ASN A 145 -29.64 -7.46 -23.88
CA ASN A 145 -30.98 -7.92 -24.23
C ASN A 145 -31.60 -8.87 -23.19
N ARG A 146 -31.40 -8.61 -21.93
CA ARG A 146 -31.96 -9.38 -20.80
C ARG A 146 -33.10 -8.62 -20.13
N ARG A 147 -33.92 -9.30 -19.35
CA ARG A 147 -35.05 -8.70 -18.65
C ARG A 147 -34.59 -7.71 -17.58
N THR A 148 -34.90 -6.44 -17.78
CA THR A 148 -34.52 -5.33 -16.91
C THR A 148 -35.29 -5.33 -15.59
N ASP A 149 -36.56 -5.75 -15.57
CA ASP A 149 -37.37 -5.88 -14.38
C ASP A 149 -36.82 -6.94 -13.41
N ILE A 150 -36.33 -8.07 -13.93
CA ILE A 150 -35.68 -9.10 -13.14
C ILE A 150 -34.38 -8.56 -12.54
N ALA A 151 -33.56 -7.87 -13.34
CA ALA A 151 -32.31 -7.27 -12.89
C ALA A 151 -32.57 -6.21 -11.81
N GLU A 152 -33.58 -5.37 -11.93
CA GLU A 152 -33.99 -4.42 -10.92
C GLU A 152 -34.47 -5.10 -9.63
N GLY A 153 -35.26 -6.16 -9.74
CA GLY A 153 -35.77 -6.92 -8.60
C GLY A 153 -34.68 -7.70 -7.83
N MET A 154 -33.49 -7.85 -8.40
CA MET A 154 -32.33 -8.37 -7.66
C MET A 154 -31.79 -7.31 -6.66
N VAL A 155 -32.08 -6.01 -6.85
CA VAL A 155 -31.66 -4.92 -5.97
C VAL A 155 -32.78 -4.48 -5.03
N ASP A 156 -34.01 -4.42 -5.55
CA ASP A 156 -35.16 -3.78 -4.91
C ASP A 156 -36.29 -4.78 -4.66
N GLU A 157 -36.56 -5.07 -3.38
CA GLU A 157 -37.63 -5.97 -2.96
C GLU A 157 -39.05 -5.48 -3.30
N ARG A 158 -39.22 -4.21 -3.68
CA ARG A 158 -40.52 -3.66 -4.10
C ARG A 158 -40.93 -4.06 -5.51
N VAL A 159 -40.00 -4.58 -6.29
CA VAL A 159 -40.29 -5.07 -7.66
C VAL A 159 -41.03 -6.38 -7.59
N VAL A 160 -42.26 -6.38 -8.08
CA VAL A 160 -43.10 -7.57 -8.15
C VAL A 160 -42.96 -8.25 -9.51
N VAL A 161 -42.64 -9.54 -9.51
CA VAL A 161 -42.61 -10.35 -10.72
C VAL A 161 -43.56 -11.52 -10.54
N GLU A 162 -44.64 -11.53 -11.29
CA GLU A 162 -45.70 -12.52 -11.19
C GLU A 162 -45.13 -13.94 -11.37
N GLY A 163 -45.45 -14.80 -10.41
CA GLY A 163 -45.00 -16.19 -10.40
C GLY A 163 -43.53 -16.41 -9.95
N LEU A 164 -42.87 -15.35 -9.44
CA LEU A 164 -41.52 -15.42 -8.91
C LEU A 164 -41.39 -14.82 -7.48
N VAL A 165 -41.65 -13.54 -7.32
CA VAL A 165 -41.52 -12.81 -6.03
C VAL A 165 -42.64 -11.81 -5.84
N ASP A 166 -43.04 -11.59 -4.60
CA ASP A 166 -43.89 -10.49 -4.16
C ASP A 166 -43.04 -9.23 -3.78
N SER A 167 -43.70 -8.19 -3.28
CA SER A 167 -43.08 -6.90 -2.92
C SER A 167 -42.25 -6.92 -1.62
N THR A 168 -41.89 -8.07 -1.10
CA THR A 168 -41.15 -8.22 0.16
C THR A 168 -39.88 -9.05 0.01
N GLN A 169 -39.58 -9.50 -1.20
CA GLN A 169 -38.48 -10.45 -1.45
C GLN A 169 -37.57 -9.96 -2.56
N LEU A 170 -36.26 -10.12 -2.34
CA LEU A 170 -35.27 -9.89 -3.39
C LEU A 170 -35.23 -11.09 -4.36
N ILE A 171 -35.03 -10.80 -5.63
CA ILE A 171 -34.87 -11.83 -6.62
C ILE A 171 -33.49 -12.48 -6.50
N THR A 172 -33.50 -13.80 -6.29
CA THR A 172 -32.37 -14.70 -6.45
C THR A 172 -32.84 -15.89 -7.23
N LEU A 173 -32.30 -16.08 -8.44
CA LEU A 173 -32.74 -17.12 -9.35
C LEU A 173 -31.86 -18.37 -9.23
N THR A 174 -32.49 -19.52 -9.20
CA THR A 174 -31.86 -20.81 -9.50
C THR A 174 -31.49 -20.89 -10.98
N SER A 175 -30.67 -21.86 -11.37
CA SER A 175 -30.30 -22.05 -12.78
C SER A 175 -31.52 -22.25 -13.69
N GLN A 176 -32.55 -22.96 -13.24
CA GLN A 176 -33.78 -23.22 -14.00
C GLN A 176 -34.62 -21.93 -14.14
N GLU A 177 -34.77 -21.17 -13.07
CA GLU A 177 -35.47 -19.88 -13.10
C GLU A 177 -34.73 -18.86 -13.98
N ALA A 178 -33.39 -18.83 -13.92
CA ALA A 178 -32.59 -17.94 -14.74
C ALA A 178 -32.83 -18.18 -16.26
N ILE A 179 -32.98 -19.44 -16.67
CA ILE A 179 -33.38 -19.77 -18.05
C ILE A 179 -34.82 -19.34 -18.31
N LYS A 180 -35.76 -19.73 -17.42
CA LYS A 180 -37.20 -19.44 -17.59
C LYS A 180 -37.46 -17.93 -17.74
N TYR A 181 -36.73 -17.11 -16.97
CA TYR A 181 -36.90 -15.66 -16.97
C TYR A 181 -35.93 -14.91 -17.90
N GLY A 182 -35.14 -15.61 -18.74
CA GLY A 182 -34.28 -15.00 -19.74
C GLY A 182 -33.06 -14.26 -19.21
N ILE A 183 -32.58 -14.64 -18.05
CA ILE A 183 -31.35 -14.12 -17.45
C ILE A 183 -30.14 -14.96 -17.88
N ALA A 184 -30.23 -16.28 -17.88
CA ALA A 184 -29.22 -17.19 -18.39
C ALA A 184 -29.56 -17.70 -19.78
N ASP A 185 -28.52 -18.04 -20.57
CA ASP A 185 -28.68 -18.54 -21.94
C ASP A 185 -28.83 -20.08 -21.97
N THR A 186 -28.10 -20.79 -21.10
CA THR A 186 -28.16 -22.25 -21.05
C THR A 186 -27.62 -22.80 -19.69
N ILE A 187 -27.93 -24.07 -19.42
CA ILE A 187 -27.40 -24.81 -18.28
C ILE A 187 -26.48 -25.90 -18.81
N LEU A 188 -25.20 -25.89 -18.41
CA LEU A 188 -24.18 -26.86 -18.80
C LEU A 188 -23.39 -27.29 -17.58
N THR A 189 -22.93 -28.55 -17.58
CA THR A 189 -22.30 -29.16 -16.40
C THR A 189 -20.78 -29.00 -16.35
N SER A 190 -20.17 -28.73 -17.51
CA SER A 190 -18.71 -28.68 -17.64
C SER A 190 -18.24 -27.60 -18.63
N LEU A 191 -17.00 -27.16 -18.47
CA LEU A 191 -16.35 -26.25 -19.41
C LEU A 191 -16.29 -26.84 -20.83
N ASN A 192 -16.08 -28.16 -20.96
CA ASN A 192 -16.05 -28.80 -22.28
C ASN A 192 -17.39 -28.70 -22.99
N GLU A 193 -18.51 -28.81 -22.28
CA GLU A 193 -19.83 -28.58 -22.86
C GLU A 193 -20.03 -27.12 -23.28
N VAL A 194 -19.47 -26.16 -22.51
CA VAL A 194 -19.48 -24.75 -22.89
C VAL A 194 -18.73 -24.54 -24.20
N LEU A 195 -17.53 -25.10 -24.33
CA LEU A 195 -16.73 -25.00 -25.55
C LEU A 195 -17.49 -25.63 -26.75
N ALA A 196 -18.10 -26.80 -26.56
CA ALA A 196 -18.89 -27.45 -27.58
C ALA A 196 -20.09 -26.61 -28.02
N ALA A 197 -20.83 -26.01 -27.10
CA ALA A 197 -22.00 -25.19 -27.38
C ALA A 197 -21.68 -23.95 -28.24
N TYR A 198 -20.43 -23.49 -28.20
CA TYR A 198 -19.97 -22.32 -28.98
C TYR A 198 -19.01 -22.65 -30.11
N ASN A 199 -18.90 -23.93 -30.52
CA ASN A 199 -17.99 -24.45 -31.57
C ASN A 199 -16.54 -24.12 -31.30
N LEU A 200 -16.09 -24.26 -30.05
CA LEU A 200 -14.75 -23.98 -29.55
C LEU A 200 -14.04 -25.22 -28.99
N GLU A 201 -14.51 -26.44 -29.32
CA GLU A 201 -13.99 -27.71 -28.80
C GLU A 201 -12.49 -27.92 -29.11
N ASN A 202 -12.02 -27.34 -30.21
CA ASN A 202 -10.64 -27.44 -30.62
C ASN A 202 -9.82 -26.20 -30.30
N ALA A 203 -10.38 -25.26 -29.53
CA ALA A 203 -9.69 -24.04 -29.14
C ALA A 203 -8.56 -24.33 -28.13
N GLU A 204 -7.46 -23.63 -28.31
CA GLU A 204 -6.41 -23.55 -27.27
C GLU A 204 -6.95 -22.82 -26.08
N ILE A 205 -7.01 -23.48 -24.92
CA ILE A 205 -7.44 -22.85 -23.66
C ILE A 205 -6.21 -22.23 -23.00
N ILE A 206 -6.25 -20.91 -22.82
CA ILE A 206 -5.22 -20.16 -22.13
C ILE A 206 -5.78 -19.76 -20.76
N ASP A 207 -5.35 -20.45 -19.72
CA ASP A 207 -5.72 -20.14 -18.33
C ASP A 207 -4.89 -18.96 -17.85
N VAL A 208 -5.58 -17.88 -17.46
CA VAL A 208 -4.93 -16.65 -17.00
C VAL A 208 -5.10 -16.55 -15.50
N ASP A 209 -4.08 -16.98 -14.79
CA ASP A 209 -4.03 -16.87 -13.35
C ASP A 209 -3.79 -15.42 -12.88
N VAL A 210 -4.25 -15.13 -11.66
CA VAL A 210 -3.87 -13.91 -10.94
C VAL A 210 -2.36 -13.92 -10.72
N ASP A 211 -1.66 -12.92 -11.23
CA ASP A 211 -0.20 -12.86 -11.11
C ASP A 211 0.24 -12.48 -9.68
N TRP A 212 1.57 -12.56 -9.44
CA TRP A 212 2.12 -12.28 -8.12
C TRP A 212 1.94 -10.79 -7.73
N ALA A 213 2.03 -9.87 -8.70
CA ALA A 213 1.89 -8.44 -8.45
C ALA A 213 0.44 -8.09 -8.09
N GLU A 214 -0.54 -8.67 -8.80
CA GLU A 214 -1.97 -8.54 -8.49
C GLU A 214 -2.28 -9.10 -7.09
N LYS A 215 -1.70 -10.26 -6.72
CA LYS A 215 -1.82 -10.83 -5.36
C LYS A 215 -1.24 -9.90 -4.30
N VAL A 216 -0.09 -9.30 -4.56
CA VAL A 216 0.55 -8.33 -3.64
C VAL A 216 -0.32 -7.08 -3.50
N VAL A 217 -0.82 -6.51 -4.60
CA VAL A 217 -1.70 -5.34 -4.56
C VAL A 217 -2.97 -5.65 -3.77
N ARG A 218 -3.63 -6.78 -4.02
CA ARG A 218 -4.81 -7.23 -3.25
C ARG A 218 -4.50 -7.39 -1.75
N PHE A 219 -3.36 -7.98 -1.40
CA PHE A 219 -2.92 -8.13 -0.01
C PHE A 219 -2.70 -6.77 0.67
N ILE A 220 -1.97 -5.86 0.00
CA ILE A 220 -1.65 -4.53 0.53
C ILE A 220 -2.90 -3.67 0.72
N SER A 221 -3.88 -3.81 -0.16
CA SER A 221 -5.14 -3.03 -0.13
C SER A 221 -6.13 -3.52 0.93
N ASN A 222 -5.84 -4.63 1.61
CA ASN A 222 -6.63 -5.02 2.78
C ASN A 222 -6.56 -3.91 3.85
N PRO A 223 -7.68 -3.45 4.43
CA PRO A 223 -7.69 -2.34 5.38
C PRO A 223 -6.77 -2.51 6.59
N ILE A 224 -6.61 -3.75 7.08
CA ILE A 224 -5.70 -4.04 8.19
C ILE A 224 -4.25 -3.86 7.75
N ILE A 225 -3.89 -4.38 6.57
CA ILE A 225 -2.53 -4.27 6.03
C ILE A 225 -2.19 -2.82 5.68
N SER A 226 -3.11 -2.09 5.05
CA SER A 226 -2.98 -0.65 4.79
C SER A 226 -2.74 0.14 6.08
N GLY A 227 -3.49 -0.15 7.14
CA GLY A 227 -3.28 0.45 8.46
C GLY A 227 -1.91 0.13 9.06
N LEU A 228 -1.44 -1.12 8.93
CA LEU A 228 -0.10 -1.51 9.36
C LEU A 228 1.00 -0.80 8.56
N LEU A 229 0.84 -0.64 7.25
CA LEU A 229 1.80 0.09 6.42
C LEU A 229 1.89 1.56 6.82
N ILE A 230 0.75 2.22 7.04
CA ILE A 230 0.70 3.60 7.56
C ILE A 230 1.42 3.67 8.93
N MET A 231 1.11 2.74 9.83
CA MET A 231 1.74 2.69 11.16
C MET A 231 3.26 2.53 11.06
N ILE A 232 3.76 1.59 10.24
CA ILE A 232 5.20 1.39 10.02
C ILE A 232 5.82 2.66 9.43
N GLY A 233 5.14 3.29 8.48
CA GLY A 233 5.56 4.55 7.87
C GLY A 233 5.74 5.65 8.90
N LEU A 234 4.74 5.89 9.72
CA LEU A 234 4.74 6.95 10.73
C LEU A 234 5.74 6.67 11.88
N VAL A 235 5.80 5.44 12.38
CA VAL A 235 6.78 5.03 13.40
C VAL A 235 8.21 5.15 12.88
N GLY A 236 8.44 4.68 11.65
CA GLY A 236 9.75 4.78 11.01
C GLY A 236 10.19 6.22 10.80
N MET A 237 9.31 7.11 10.30
CA MET A 237 9.57 8.54 10.18
C MET A 237 9.88 9.18 11.54
N PHE A 238 9.07 8.89 12.56
CA PHE A 238 9.31 9.42 13.92
C PHE A 238 10.66 8.98 14.46
N THR A 239 11.02 7.71 14.27
CA THR A 239 12.28 7.15 14.75
C THR A 239 13.46 7.75 14.00
N GLU A 240 13.36 7.92 12.68
CA GLU A 240 14.41 8.52 11.83
C GLU A 240 14.73 9.95 12.24
N VAL A 241 13.70 10.77 12.50
CA VAL A 241 13.88 12.17 12.97
C VAL A 241 14.60 12.23 14.32
N LYS A 242 14.51 11.19 15.15
CA LYS A 242 15.18 11.12 16.45
C LYS A 242 16.60 10.56 16.38
N THR A 243 16.99 9.97 15.26
CA THR A 243 18.31 9.35 15.08
C THR A 243 19.19 10.19 14.14
N PRO A 244 20.49 10.34 14.41
CA PRO A 244 21.36 11.11 13.51
C PRO A 244 21.68 10.31 12.25
N GLY A 245 21.39 10.89 11.08
CA GLY A 245 21.66 10.31 9.77
C GLY A 245 20.50 9.47 9.22
N TRP A 246 20.64 8.99 7.97
CA TRP A 246 19.66 8.11 7.33
C TRP A 246 19.89 6.65 7.75
N GLY A 247 18.84 6.00 8.26
CA GLY A 247 18.94 4.64 8.80
C GLY A 247 17.87 3.66 8.30
N LEU A 248 17.86 2.49 8.91
CA LEU A 248 16.87 1.45 8.63
C LEU A 248 15.42 1.92 8.88
N PRO A 249 15.10 2.67 9.98
CA PRO A 249 13.72 3.12 10.21
C PRO A 249 13.18 4.02 9.09
N GLY A 250 13.98 4.98 8.60
CA GLY A 250 13.59 5.86 7.50
C GLY A 250 13.39 5.10 6.19
N THR A 251 14.27 4.15 5.90
CA THR A 251 14.14 3.29 4.72
C THR A 251 12.86 2.47 4.79
N MET A 252 12.55 1.86 5.95
CA MET A 252 11.31 1.11 6.18
C MET A 252 10.06 2.00 6.04
N ALA A 253 10.12 3.25 6.53
CA ALA A 253 9.04 4.21 6.39
C ALA A 253 8.75 4.51 4.93
N VAL A 254 9.79 4.82 4.14
CA VAL A 254 9.62 5.11 2.70
C VAL A 254 9.05 3.90 1.96
N ILE A 255 9.56 2.70 2.22
CA ILE A 255 9.05 1.47 1.58
C ILE A 255 7.57 1.25 1.94
N ALA A 256 7.22 1.34 3.23
CA ALA A 256 5.84 1.11 3.69
C ALA A 256 4.85 2.12 3.08
N LEU A 257 5.20 3.41 3.07
CA LEU A 257 4.37 4.46 2.48
C LEU A 257 4.31 4.36 0.95
N ALA A 258 5.42 4.01 0.30
CA ALA A 258 5.43 3.77 -1.14
C ALA A 258 4.55 2.58 -1.54
N LEU A 259 4.54 1.51 -0.74
CA LEU A 259 3.64 0.37 -0.95
C LEU A 259 2.17 0.77 -0.72
N PHE A 260 1.88 1.53 0.34
CA PHE A 260 0.53 2.01 0.62
C PHE A 260 0.00 2.89 -0.51
N PHE A 261 0.70 3.97 -0.85
CA PHE A 261 0.26 4.89 -1.91
C PHE A 261 0.32 4.24 -3.30
N GLY A 262 1.33 3.41 -3.57
CA GLY A 262 1.48 2.73 -4.85
C GLY A 262 0.36 1.73 -5.12
N ALA A 263 -0.02 0.92 -4.13
CA ALA A 263 -1.16 0.01 -4.27
C ALA A 263 -2.46 0.77 -4.49
N ASN A 264 -2.73 1.82 -3.68
CA ASN A 264 -3.94 2.62 -3.83
C ASN A 264 -3.98 3.41 -5.16
N TYR A 265 -2.82 3.83 -5.68
CA TYR A 265 -2.73 4.44 -7.01
C TYR A 265 -3.06 3.45 -8.14
N ILE A 266 -2.54 2.21 -8.07
CA ILE A 266 -2.85 1.15 -9.05
C ILE A 266 -4.33 0.79 -9.04
N LEU A 267 -4.98 0.86 -7.88
CA LEU A 267 -6.39 0.55 -7.70
C LEU A 267 -7.33 1.73 -7.97
N GLU A 268 -6.80 2.86 -8.45
CA GLU A 268 -7.55 4.09 -8.69
C GLU A 268 -8.26 4.63 -7.40
N LEU A 269 -7.72 4.28 -6.21
CA LEU A 269 -8.16 4.81 -4.91
C LEU A 269 -7.44 6.10 -4.54
N ALA A 270 -6.22 6.29 -5.01
CA ALA A 270 -5.44 7.50 -4.81
C ALA A 270 -4.96 8.04 -6.14
N SER A 271 -4.99 9.35 -6.30
CA SER A 271 -4.40 10.06 -7.41
C SER A 271 -3.01 10.62 -7.04
N ALA A 272 -2.38 11.31 -7.95
CA ALA A 272 -1.12 12.00 -7.64
C ALA A 272 -1.28 13.11 -6.58
N ILE A 273 -2.50 13.63 -6.39
CA ILE A 273 -2.78 14.75 -5.48
C ILE A 273 -2.58 14.33 -4.02
N GLU A 274 -3.07 13.16 -3.61
CA GLU A 274 -2.94 12.61 -2.25
C GLU A 274 -1.48 12.37 -1.89
N ILE A 275 -0.70 11.86 -2.86
CA ILE A 275 0.74 11.63 -2.70
C ILE A 275 1.47 12.96 -2.54
N ILE A 276 1.17 13.93 -3.41
CA ILE A 276 1.77 15.28 -3.34
C ILE A 276 1.42 15.96 -2.02
N LEU A 277 0.15 15.87 -1.60
CA LEU A 277 -0.33 16.44 -0.34
C LEU A 277 0.41 15.84 0.86
N PHE A 278 0.55 14.51 0.90
CA PHE A 278 1.29 13.83 1.95
C PHE A 278 2.77 14.23 1.97
N VAL A 279 3.44 14.22 0.81
CA VAL A 279 4.86 14.59 0.69
C VAL A 279 5.08 16.06 1.07
N ALA A 280 4.20 16.97 0.63
CA ALA A 280 4.24 18.37 1.03
C ALA A 280 4.09 18.54 2.54
N GLY A 281 3.19 17.74 3.16
CA GLY A 281 3.04 17.70 4.61
C GLY A 281 4.30 17.27 5.33
N VAL A 282 4.97 16.22 4.83
CA VAL A 282 6.27 15.77 5.37
C VAL A 282 7.34 16.86 5.25
N ILE A 283 7.43 17.50 4.10
CA ILE A 283 8.41 18.60 3.87
C ILE A 283 8.15 19.75 4.83
N LEU A 284 6.89 20.18 5.00
CA LEU A 284 6.53 21.26 5.93
C LEU A 284 6.90 20.89 7.38
N LEU A 285 6.65 19.65 7.77
CA LEU A 285 7.01 19.17 9.10
C LEU A 285 8.54 19.13 9.30
N LEU A 286 9.31 18.72 8.30
CA LEU A 286 10.78 18.73 8.37
C LEU A 286 11.33 20.18 8.43
N VAL A 287 10.75 21.10 7.68
CA VAL A 287 11.11 22.53 7.75
C VAL A 287 10.88 23.08 9.16
N GLU A 288 9.75 22.75 9.79
CA GLU A 288 9.44 23.15 11.15
C GLU A 288 10.46 22.58 12.17
N ILE A 289 10.80 21.29 12.05
CA ILE A 289 11.68 20.61 13.01
C ILE A 289 13.14 21.07 12.87
N PHE A 290 13.63 21.30 11.65
CA PHE A 290 15.06 21.53 11.41
C PHE A 290 15.44 22.98 11.12
N ILE A 291 14.49 23.82 10.68
CA ILE A 291 14.78 25.19 10.24
C ILE A 291 14.16 26.24 11.16
N ILE A 292 12.93 26.00 11.63
CA ILE A 292 12.17 26.98 12.42
C ILE A 292 12.24 26.60 13.91
N PRO A 293 12.78 27.48 14.80
CA PRO A 293 12.82 27.18 16.22
C PRO A 293 11.42 27.29 16.84
N GLY A 294 10.90 26.16 17.34
CA GLY A 294 9.58 26.08 17.97
C GLY A 294 8.59 25.23 17.14
N PHE A 295 7.32 25.22 17.59
CA PHE A 295 6.24 24.55 16.86
C PHE A 295 5.20 25.59 16.43
N GLY A 296 5.07 25.85 15.13
CA GLY A 296 4.25 26.91 14.58
C GLY A 296 3.38 26.48 13.39
N VAL A 297 3.16 27.41 12.48
CA VAL A 297 2.21 27.27 11.37
C VAL A 297 2.61 26.14 10.41
N PHE A 298 3.90 25.99 10.10
CA PHE A 298 4.38 24.96 9.17
C PHE A 298 4.19 23.55 9.76
N GLY A 299 4.39 23.39 11.07
CA GLY A 299 4.15 22.10 11.75
C GLY A 299 2.68 21.71 11.72
N ILE A 300 1.78 22.65 12.02
CA ILE A 300 0.33 22.44 11.97
C ILE A 300 -0.12 22.10 10.54
N LEU A 301 0.30 22.89 9.56
CA LEU A 301 -0.04 22.64 8.16
C LEU A 301 0.57 21.32 7.66
N GLY A 302 1.78 20.98 8.07
CA GLY A 302 2.42 19.72 7.75
C GLY A 302 1.61 18.53 8.23
N ILE A 303 1.17 18.54 9.50
CA ILE A 303 0.32 17.49 10.06
C ILE A 303 -1.02 17.42 9.34
N LEU A 304 -1.66 18.56 9.09
CA LEU A 304 -2.94 18.60 8.36
C LEU A 304 -2.81 18.01 6.94
N PHE A 305 -1.77 18.36 6.21
CA PHE A 305 -1.52 17.84 4.85
C PHE A 305 -1.22 16.35 4.87
N MET A 306 -0.44 15.86 5.84
CA MET A 306 -0.18 14.43 5.99
C MET A 306 -1.47 13.65 6.29
N ILE A 307 -2.26 14.13 7.25
CA ILE A 307 -3.54 13.49 7.60
C ILE A 307 -4.49 13.51 6.40
N SER A 308 -4.59 14.64 5.70
CA SER A 308 -5.45 14.77 4.52
C SER A 308 -5.00 13.82 3.38
N GLY A 309 -3.69 13.74 3.11
CA GLY A 309 -3.16 12.83 2.09
C GLY A 309 -3.43 11.35 2.41
N LEU A 310 -3.24 10.95 3.68
CA LEU A 310 -3.55 9.58 4.12
C LEU A 310 -5.05 9.29 4.08
N PHE A 311 -5.88 10.25 4.53
CA PHE A 311 -7.33 10.11 4.56
C PHE A 311 -7.92 9.98 3.15
N LEU A 312 -7.54 10.89 2.25
CA LEU A 312 -7.99 10.85 0.87
C LEU A 312 -7.50 9.59 0.15
N GLY A 313 -6.29 9.13 0.43
CA GLY A 313 -5.77 7.88 -0.12
C GLY A 313 -6.48 6.59 0.38
N LEU A 314 -7.37 6.69 1.37
CA LEU A 314 -8.21 5.59 1.84
C LEU A 314 -9.63 5.63 1.25
N ILE A 315 -10.03 6.74 0.63
CA ILE A 315 -11.36 6.93 0.05
C ILE A 315 -11.24 6.82 -1.47
N SER A 316 -12.11 6.01 -2.06
CA SER A 316 -12.24 5.89 -3.51
C SER A 316 -12.80 7.18 -4.12
N ASP A 317 -12.32 7.61 -5.30
CA ASP A 317 -12.91 8.69 -6.11
C ASP A 317 -14.27 8.31 -6.73
N PHE A 318 -14.85 7.19 -6.30
CA PHE A 318 -16.12 6.69 -6.83
C PHE A 318 -17.27 7.64 -6.51
N PRO A 319 -18.16 7.95 -7.49
CA PRO A 319 -19.18 9.00 -7.35
C PRO A 319 -20.24 8.78 -6.25
N LEU A 320 -20.21 7.62 -5.60
CA LEU A 320 -21.19 7.20 -4.59
C LEU A 320 -20.60 7.07 -3.20
N ILE A 321 -19.59 7.87 -2.86
CA ILE A 321 -19.11 7.93 -1.47
C ILE A 321 -20.30 8.24 -0.56
N ASP A 322 -20.63 7.31 0.32
CA ASP A 322 -21.63 7.48 1.34
C ASP A 322 -20.96 7.78 2.70
N TRP A 323 -21.74 8.25 3.66
CA TRP A 323 -21.24 8.54 5.01
C TRP A 323 -20.60 7.33 5.68
N SER A 324 -21.03 6.11 5.33
CA SER A 324 -20.43 4.86 5.80
C SER A 324 -18.96 4.71 5.35
N ASP A 325 -18.62 5.07 4.11
CA ASP A 325 -17.25 4.96 3.58
C ASP A 325 -16.32 5.97 4.25
N ILE A 326 -16.81 7.21 4.39
CA ILE A 326 -16.10 8.28 5.11
C ILE A 326 -15.86 7.89 6.56
N SER A 327 -16.89 7.38 7.26
CA SER A 327 -16.78 6.99 8.66
C SER A 327 -15.81 5.81 8.85
N PHE A 328 -15.81 4.85 7.92
CA PHE A 328 -14.87 3.73 7.95
C PHE A 328 -13.43 4.22 7.77
N ALA A 329 -13.16 5.09 6.79
CA ALA A 329 -11.83 5.69 6.60
C ALA A 329 -11.36 6.48 7.83
N ILE A 330 -12.27 7.25 8.47
CA ILE A 330 -11.98 7.95 9.72
C ILE A 330 -11.61 6.98 10.84
N ILE A 331 -12.42 5.93 11.05
CA ILE A 331 -12.18 4.93 12.09
C ILE A 331 -10.87 4.17 11.82
N GLN A 332 -10.62 3.78 10.59
CA GLN A 332 -9.39 3.12 10.19
C GLN A 332 -8.16 4.00 10.46
N LEU A 333 -8.20 5.26 10.03
CA LEU A 333 -7.09 6.20 10.24
C LEU A 333 -6.89 6.53 11.72
N ALA A 334 -7.98 6.81 12.46
CA ALA A 334 -7.93 7.09 13.89
C ALA A 334 -7.37 5.90 14.68
N SER A 335 -7.83 4.67 14.40
CA SER A 335 -7.30 3.47 15.04
C SER A 335 -5.82 3.25 14.73
N THR A 336 -5.41 3.53 13.48
CA THR A 336 -3.99 3.47 13.07
C THR A 336 -3.15 4.51 13.83
N PHE A 337 -3.62 5.74 14.00
CA PHE A 337 -2.91 6.76 14.79
C PHE A 337 -2.82 6.38 16.27
N VAL A 338 -3.89 5.85 16.86
CA VAL A 338 -3.89 5.36 18.24
C VAL A 338 -2.88 4.22 18.39
N ALA A 339 -2.91 3.23 17.50
CA ALA A 339 -1.96 2.12 17.50
C ALA A 339 -0.50 2.61 17.33
N THR A 340 -0.28 3.56 16.41
CA THR A 340 1.01 4.24 16.20
C THR A 340 1.50 4.93 17.48
N GLY A 341 0.65 5.69 18.14
CA GLY A 341 0.97 6.38 19.40
C GLY A 341 1.34 5.40 20.53
N ILE A 342 0.56 4.32 20.67
CA ILE A 342 0.84 3.24 21.63
C ILE A 342 2.20 2.59 21.30
N LEU A 343 2.45 2.27 20.04
CA LEU A 343 3.71 1.64 19.63
C LEU A 343 4.90 2.57 19.88
N ILE A 344 4.81 3.86 19.53
CA ILE A 344 5.84 4.86 19.82
C ILE A 344 6.08 4.95 21.33
N PHE A 345 5.03 4.97 22.14
CA PHE A 345 5.14 5.00 23.61
C PHE A 345 5.86 3.75 24.14
N ILE A 346 5.48 2.56 23.68
CA ILE A 346 6.14 1.31 24.05
C ILE A 346 7.61 1.32 23.62
N MET A 347 7.88 1.69 22.36
CA MET A 347 9.25 1.80 21.86
C MET A 347 10.09 2.79 22.67
N SER A 348 9.56 3.96 22.98
CA SER A 348 10.28 4.98 23.77
C SER A 348 10.65 4.49 25.19
N ARG A 349 9.88 3.56 25.73
CA ARG A 349 10.13 3.00 27.07
C ARG A 349 11.03 1.77 27.08
N LEU A 350 10.92 0.91 26.08
CA LEU A 350 11.60 -0.39 26.03
C LEU A 350 12.91 -0.37 25.23
N LEU A 351 12.95 0.32 24.08
CA LEU A 351 14.12 0.33 23.20
C LEU A 351 15.37 0.91 23.83
N PRO A 352 15.35 2.04 24.57
CA PRO A 352 16.56 2.59 25.18
C PRO A 352 17.29 1.63 26.13
N LYS A 353 16.57 0.58 26.59
CA LYS A 353 17.11 -0.46 27.49
C LYS A 353 17.60 -1.71 26.76
N SER A 354 17.46 -1.77 25.44
CA SER A 354 17.78 -2.97 24.65
C SER A 354 19.06 -2.80 23.83
N ASN A 355 19.84 -3.89 23.68
CA ASN A 355 21.03 -3.92 22.81
C ASN A 355 20.69 -3.69 21.33
N ILE A 356 19.41 -3.87 20.93
CA ILE A 356 18.92 -3.63 19.56
C ILE A 356 19.01 -2.14 19.23
N TRP A 357 18.72 -1.26 20.19
CA TRP A 357 18.82 0.19 20.03
C TRP A 357 20.26 0.66 19.76
N ASN A 358 21.22 0.06 20.46
CA ASN A 358 22.64 0.40 20.30
C ASN A 358 23.18 -0.02 18.91
N ASN A 359 22.56 -1.00 18.26
CA ASN A 359 22.92 -1.44 16.90
C ASN A 359 22.20 -0.67 15.81
N LEU A 360 21.00 -0.13 16.09
CA LEU A 360 20.20 0.68 15.15
C LEU A 360 20.68 2.13 15.09
N ILE A 361 21.15 2.66 16.21
CA ILE A 361 21.82 3.96 16.28
C ILE A 361 23.33 3.66 16.24
N LEU A 362 24.04 4.21 15.26
CA LEU A 362 25.50 4.20 15.19
C LEU A 362 26.08 5.07 16.33
N VAL A 363 25.74 4.75 17.58
CA VAL A 363 26.44 5.26 18.76
C VAL A 363 27.73 4.46 18.87
N LYS A 364 28.69 4.79 18.02
CA LYS A 364 30.07 4.42 18.31
C LYS A 364 30.48 5.29 19.50
N ASN A 365 30.17 4.82 20.70
CA ASN A 365 30.80 5.38 21.88
C ASN A 365 32.32 5.26 21.68
N LEU A 366 32.98 6.39 21.53
CA LEU A 366 34.44 6.48 21.56
C LEU A 366 34.91 6.26 22.99
N ASP A 367 34.59 5.08 23.56
CA ASP A 367 35.07 4.72 24.89
C ASP A 367 36.57 4.47 24.81
N ALA A 368 37.27 5.01 25.79
CA ALA A 368 38.71 4.83 25.95
C ALA A 368 39.12 3.34 25.98
N GLN A 369 38.24 2.43 26.41
CA GLN A 369 38.39 0.98 26.34
C GLN A 369 38.38 0.38 24.94
N SER A 370 37.84 1.10 23.93
CA SER A 370 37.80 0.68 22.53
C SER A 370 39.02 1.09 21.70
N GLY A 371 40.10 1.57 22.37
CA GLY A 371 41.36 1.93 21.71
C GLY A 371 41.38 3.33 21.10
N TYR A 372 40.33 4.12 21.23
CA TYR A 372 40.33 5.54 20.88
C TYR A 372 40.78 6.40 22.03
N THR A 373 42.03 6.19 22.49
CA THR A 373 42.72 7.15 23.32
C THR A 373 43.27 8.25 22.39
N MET A 374 42.76 9.47 22.51
CA MET A 374 43.62 10.59 22.22
C MET A 374 44.76 10.48 23.21
N SER A 375 45.91 9.99 22.77
CA SER A 375 47.15 9.91 23.57
C SER A 375 47.63 11.30 23.93
N ARG A 376 47.00 11.89 24.93
CA ARG A 376 47.59 12.99 25.68
C ARG A 376 48.09 12.35 26.95
N PRO A 377 49.39 12.33 27.22
CA PRO A 377 49.89 11.80 28.47
C PRO A 377 49.20 12.55 29.61
N SER A 378 48.56 11.82 30.50
CA SER A 378 47.94 12.39 31.68
C SER A 378 49.06 12.65 32.69
N PHE A 379 49.37 13.91 32.90
CA PHE A 379 50.42 14.33 33.88
C PHE A 379 49.88 14.40 35.34
N ILE A 380 48.73 13.76 35.60
CA ILE A 380 48.11 13.74 36.97
C ILE A 380 49.09 13.20 38.05
N HIS A 381 49.99 12.30 37.66
CA HIS A 381 50.99 11.74 38.58
C HIS A 381 51.99 12.79 39.07
N LEU A 382 52.12 13.92 38.35
CA LEU A 382 53.03 15.02 38.75
C LEU A 382 52.39 16.01 39.74
N LEU A 383 51.10 15.88 40.05
CA LEU A 383 50.42 16.79 40.96
C LEU A 383 51.10 16.78 42.33
N ASN A 384 51.40 17.97 42.88
CA ASN A 384 52.16 18.21 44.09
C ASN A 384 53.67 17.90 44.01
N SER A 385 54.21 17.49 42.89
CA SER A 385 55.66 17.34 42.69
C SER A 385 56.33 18.71 42.67
N SER A 386 57.55 18.75 43.15
CA SER A 386 58.40 19.95 43.18
C SER A 386 59.49 19.79 42.11
N GLY A 387 59.87 20.89 41.48
CA GLY A 387 60.92 20.94 40.48
C GLY A 387 61.62 22.31 40.44
N LYS A 388 62.44 22.53 39.42
CA LYS A 388 63.13 23.79 39.17
C LYS A 388 62.86 24.34 37.79
N SER A 389 62.55 25.58 37.65
CA SER A 389 62.37 26.24 36.37
C SER A 389 63.66 26.13 35.53
N TYR A 390 63.53 25.54 34.34
CA TYR A 390 64.64 25.41 33.38
C TYR A 390 64.75 26.65 32.47
N THR A 391 63.62 27.25 32.15
CA THR A 391 63.51 28.53 31.40
C THR A 391 62.79 29.57 32.26
N ASP A 392 62.83 30.85 31.86
CA ASP A 392 61.90 31.82 32.40
C ASP A 392 60.47 31.44 32.05
N LEU A 393 59.54 31.50 33.02
CA LEU A 393 58.12 31.23 32.79
C LEU A 393 57.34 32.53 32.63
N ARG A 394 56.77 32.79 31.35
CA ARG A 394 56.12 34.08 30.95
C ARG A 394 54.84 33.83 30.12
N PRO A 395 53.75 33.39 30.56
CA PRO A 395 53.48 32.48 31.65
C PRO A 395 53.86 31.02 31.36
N ALA A 396 54.23 30.70 30.13
CA ALA A 396 54.64 29.35 29.71
C ALA A 396 56.16 29.20 29.72
N GLY A 397 56.62 27.99 29.99
CA GLY A 397 58.05 27.61 29.95
C GLY A 397 58.22 26.16 30.35
N THR A 398 59.49 25.75 30.59
CA THR A 398 59.87 24.37 30.90
C THR A 398 60.39 24.27 32.33
N VAL A 399 59.97 23.22 33.06
CA VAL A 399 60.40 22.87 34.41
C VAL A 399 61.04 21.50 34.37
N VAL A 400 62.07 21.27 35.15
CA VAL A 400 62.69 19.94 35.41
C VAL A 400 62.17 19.40 36.72
N ILE A 401 61.64 18.19 36.66
CA ILE A 401 61.16 17.39 37.82
C ILE A 401 61.85 16.06 37.75
N GLY A 402 62.69 15.74 38.75
CA GLY A 402 63.58 14.61 38.63
C GLY A 402 64.58 14.80 37.51
N ASP A 403 64.63 13.86 36.56
CA ASP A 403 65.48 13.90 35.35
C ASP A 403 64.74 14.29 34.08
N GLU A 404 63.41 14.59 34.17
CA GLU A 404 62.57 14.83 33.02
C GLU A 404 62.16 16.31 32.92
N ARG A 405 61.92 16.78 31.66
CA ARG A 405 61.46 18.13 31.35
C ARG A 405 59.99 18.15 30.97
N TYR A 406 59.25 19.07 31.59
CA TYR A 406 57.85 19.25 31.34
C TYR A 406 57.54 20.67 30.94
N ASP A 407 56.70 20.87 29.96
CA ASP A 407 56.18 22.17 29.62
C ASP A 407 55.06 22.54 30.59
N VAL A 408 55.21 23.70 31.22
CA VAL A 408 54.33 24.18 32.26
C VAL A 408 53.88 25.63 32.00
N VAL A 409 52.82 26.02 32.73
CA VAL A 409 52.35 27.42 32.74
C VAL A 409 52.22 27.89 34.20
N THR A 410 52.48 29.20 34.40
CA THR A 410 52.16 29.83 35.70
C THR A 410 50.70 30.31 35.73
N ALA A 411 50.18 30.68 36.89
CA ALA A 411 48.88 31.30 37.01
C ALA A 411 48.79 32.77 36.49
N GLY A 412 49.87 33.26 35.88
CA GLY A 412 50.02 34.63 35.35
C GLY A 412 51.26 35.33 35.92
N GLU A 413 51.96 34.68 36.83
CA GLU A 413 53.16 35.20 37.46
C GLU A 413 54.40 34.95 36.58
N PHE A 414 55.39 35.89 36.65
CA PHE A 414 56.68 35.67 36.07
C PHE A 414 57.60 34.97 37.05
N ILE A 415 58.14 33.82 36.67
CA ILE A 415 59.07 33.04 37.46
C ILE A 415 60.42 32.93 36.75
N PRO A 416 61.51 33.45 37.29
CA PRO A 416 62.84 33.41 36.70
C PRO A 416 63.38 31.99 36.57
N ARG A 417 64.30 31.78 35.62
CA ARG A 417 65.05 30.51 35.49
C ARG A 417 65.81 30.19 36.81
N GLY A 418 65.70 28.93 37.17
CA GLY A 418 66.41 28.42 38.38
C GLY A 418 65.61 28.49 39.66
N THR A 419 64.38 29.00 39.65
CA THR A 419 63.51 29.15 40.81
C THR A 419 62.82 27.79 41.14
N PRO A 420 62.73 27.39 42.42
CA PRO A 420 61.97 26.21 42.83
C PRO A 420 60.49 26.45 42.61
N VAL A 421 59.80 25.45 41.98
CA VAL A 421 58.38 25.51 41.68
C VAL A 421 57.71 24.24 42.13
N LYS A 422 56.40 24.33 42.39
CA LYS A 422 55.51 23.19 42.73
C LYS A 422 54.37 23.15 41.75
N ILE A 423 53.99 21.94 41.32
CA ILE A 423 52.83 21.71 40.51
C ILE A 423 51.59 21.78 41.38
N ILE A 424 50.72 22.76 41.11
CA ILE A 424 49.50 23.02 41.89
C ILE A 424 48.26 22.46 41.20
N ARG A 425 48.27 22.29 39.85
CA ARG A 425 47.11 21.83 39.10
C ARG A 425 47.54 21.20 37.77
N VAL A 426 46.83 20.13 37.41
CA VAL A 426 46.99 19.45 36.11
C VAL A 426 45.65 19.34 35.42
N GLU A 427 45.51 19.90 34.22
CA GLU A 427 44.30 19.89 33.41
C GLU A 427 44.61 19.26 32.04
N GLY A 428 44.45 17.94 31.93
CA GLY A 428 44.82 17.20 30.72
C GLY A 428 46.33 17.29 30.43
N SER A 429 46.74 17.98 29.39
CA SER A 429 48.16 18.21 29.04
C SER A 429 48.73 19.54 29.64
N LYS A 430 47.89 20.34 30.29
CA LYS A 430 48.28 21.61 30.88
C LYS A 430 48.69 21.39 32.34
N VAL A 431 49.96 21.66 32.63
CA VAL A 431 50.54 21.57 34.00
C VAL A 431 50.75 23.00 34.50
N VAL A 432 50.12 23.36 35.63
CA VAL A 432 50.20 24.68 36.25
C VAL A 432 51.14 24.62 37.45
N VAL A 433 52.11 25.56 37.51
CA VAL A 433 53.10 25.65 38.57
C VAL A 433 53.03 26.97 39.30
N GLU A 434 53.49 26.99 40.55
CA GLU A 434 53.65 28.16 41.42
C GLU A 434 55.01 28.15 42.02
N GLU A 435 55.62 29.34 42.34
CA GLU A 435 56.88 29.49 43.00
C GLU A 435 56.76 29.01 44.44
N ILE A 436 57.72 28.22 44.91
CA ILE A 436 57.87 27.88 46.34
C ILE A 436 58.55 29.06 47.03
N LYS A 437 57.76 29.86 47.76
CA LYS A 437 58.27 30.92 48.61
C LYS A 437 58.71 30.28 49.92
N GLU A 438 59.99 30.46 50.28
CA GLU A 438 60.55 30.11 51.64
C GLU A 438 59.88 30.88 52.74
#